data_27da18ed67adcb6fa91d1e4678016d2a
#
_entry.id   27da18ed67adcb6fa91d1e4678016d2a
#
_cell.length_a   1.000
_cell.length_b   1.000
_cell.length_c   1.000
_cell.angle_alpha   90.00
_cell.angle_beta   90.00
_cell.angle_gamma   90.00
#
_symmetry.space_group_name_H-M   'P 1'
#
loop_
_entity.id
_entity.type
_entity.pdbx_description
1 polymer ?
#
loop_
_entity_poly.entity_id
_entity_poly.type
_entity_poly.pdbx_seq_one_letter_code
_entity_poly.pdbx_strand_id
1 'polypeptide(L)'
;MLKLIYTLGTGTRGIDNFLKIIKNFHIETVVDVRRFPTSKIEDFKKERLLLRCLKEGIEYIHLGDELGGYRKGGYEKWTKSDAFKSGIDKVAKIANNKIVCIICAETLPWKCHRRFIGKKLLTMGYRVIHIIDEKHTWVPKNESSKQMAFK
;
A
#
# COMPACT_ATOMS: atom_id res chain seq x y z
N MET A 1 7.85 -9.26 -17.83
CA MET A 1 7.80 -9.89 -16.51
C MET A 1 6.75 -9.22 -15.65
N LEU A 2 5.96 -10.00 -14.94
CA LEU A 2 4.91 -9.51 -14.09
C LEU A 2 5.48 -8.79 -12.87
N LYS A 3 5.03 -7.57 -12.63
CA LYS A 3 5.40 -6.80 -11.45
C LYS A 3 4.30 -6.91 -10.40
N LEU A 4 4.69 -7.19 -9.17
CA LEU A 4 3.76 -7.45 -8.07
C LEU A 4 3.84 -6.33 -7.05
N ILE A 5 2.67 -5.82 -6.65
CA ILE A 5 2.55 -4.81 -5.60
C ILE A 5 1.59 -5.33 -4.55
N TYR A 6 1.98 -5.23 -3.30
CA TYR A 6 1.12 -5.59 -2.16
C TYR A 6 0.53 -4.34 -1.53
N THR A 7 -0.60 -4.51 -0.83
CA THR A 7 -1.11 -3.50 0.09
C THR A 7 -1.41 -4.15 1.44
N LEU A 8 -1.38 -3.39 2.51
CA LEU A 8 -1.61 -3.87 3.88
C LEU A 8 -2.15 -2.74 4.74
N GLY A 9 -3.14 -3.03 5.58
CA GLY A 9 -3.60 -2.10 6.59
C GLY A 9 -2.90 -2.32 7.91
N THR A 10 -2.50 -1.25 8.59
CA THR A 10 -1.93 -1.37 9.94
C THR A 10 -3.00 -1.80 10.95
N GLY A 11 -4.22 -1.28 10.81
CA GLY A 11 -5.36 -1.69 11.64
C GLY A 11 -5.05 -1.59 13.13
N THR A 12 -5.40 -2.65 13.85
CA THR A 12 -5.13 -2.79 15.28
C THR A 12 -4.01 -3.78 15.58
N ARG A 13 -3.33 -4.27 14.54
CA ARG A 13 -2.21 -5.20 14.73
C ARG A 13 -1.03 -4.51 15.42
N GLY A 14 -0.23 -5.27 16.15
CA GLY A 14 0.99 -4.75 16.73
C GLY A 14 2.11 -4.65 15.69
N ILE A 15 3.17 -3.93 16.04
CA ILE A 15 4.31 -3.74 15.15
C ILE A 15 5.02 -5.06 14.80
N ASP A 16 5.10 -5.99 15.76
CA ASP A 16 5.75 -7.26 15.50
C ASP A 16 4.99 -8.10 14.47
N ASN A 17 3.66 -8.11 14.55
CA ASN A 17 2.82 -8.77 13.55
C ASN A 17 2.99 -8.10 12.18
N PHE A 18 2.98 -6.77 12.15
CA PHE A 18 3.19 -6.00 10.92
C PHE A 18 4.52 -6.39 10.25
N LEU A 19 5.61 -6.35 11.00
CA LEU A 19 6.94 -6.67 10.47
C LEU A 19 7.05 -8.13 10.04
N LYS A 20 6.37 -9.03 10.75
CA LYS A 20 6.33 -10.44 10.37
C LYS A 20 5.67 -10.62 8.99
N ILE A 21 4.55 -9.94 8.75
CA ILE A 21 3.87 -9.97 7.46
C ILE A 21 4.78 -9.41 6.37
N ILE A 22 5.40 -8.26 6.62
CA ILE A 22 6.32 -7.61 5.66
C ILE A 22 7.42 -8.59 5.25
N LYS A 23 8.01 -9.28 6.22
CA LYS A 23 9.08 -10.25 5.95
C LYS A 23 8.57 -11.50 5.24
N ASN A 24 7.41 -12.03 5.63
CA ASN A 24 6.83 -13.22 5.02
C ASN A 24 6.55 -13.05 3.53
N PHE A 25 6.17 -11.85 3.11
CA PHE A 25 5.90 -11.53 1.70
C PHE A 25 7.13 -10.99 0.99
N HIS A 26 8.30 -10.99 1.62
CA HIS A 26 9.57 -10.52 1.05
C HIS A 26 9.53 -9.07 0.58
N ILE A 27 8.74 -8.25 1.27
CA ILE A 27 8.59 -6.83 0.95
C ILE A 27 9.88 -6.09 1.29
N GLU A 28 10.35 -5.27 0.36
CA GLU A 28 11.59 -4.51 0.48
C GLU A 28 11.34 -3.04 0.78
N THR A 29 10.20 -2.50 0.32
CA THR A 29 9.86 -1.11 0.49
C THR A 29 8.42 -0.98 0.96
N VAL A 30 8.22 -0.21 2.03
CA VAL A 30 6.90 0.16 2.53
C VAL A 30 6.59 1.57 2.06
N VAL A 31 5.48 1.75 1.36
CA VAL A 31 4.99 3.05 0.91
C VAL A 31 3.78 3.43 1.75
N ASP A 32 3.96 4.40 2.63
CA ASP A 32 2.91 4.85 3.56
C ASP A 32 2.04 5.90 2.88
N VAL A 33 0.77 5.53 2.60
CA VAL A 33 -0.18 6.44 1.96
C VAL A 33 -1.16 7.06 2.96
N ARG A 34 -0.85 7.04 4.25
CA ARG A 34 -1.65 7.75 5.24
C ARG A 34 -1.37 9.25 5.09
N ARG A 35 -2.41 10.03 4.79
CA ARG A 35 -2.26 11.47 4.65
C ARG A 35 -1.76 12.09 5.96
N PHE A 36 -2.29 11.60 7.07
CA PHE A 36 -1.89 12.00 8.42
C PHE A 36 -1.31 10.77 9.10
N PRO A 37 0.03 10.56 9.01
CA PRO A 37 0.65 9.33 9.52
C PRO A 37 0.79 9.35 11.03
N THR A 38 -0.33 9.52 11.72
CA THR A 38 -0.46 9.41 13.16
C THR A 38 -1.25 8.15 13.48
N SER A 39 -1.08 7.63 14.67
CA SER A 39 -1.78 6.43 15.11
C SER A 39 -1.96 6.51 16.62
N LYS A 40 -3.03 5.87 17.12
CA LYS A 40 -3.19 5.64 18.56
C LYS A 40 -2.17 4.63 19.05
N ILE A 41 -1.65 3.79 18.16
CA ILE A 41 -0.58 2.85 18.45
C ILE A 41 0.75 3.55 18.19
N GLU A 42 1.54 3.75 19.24
CA GLU A 42 2.78 4.53 19.21
C GLU A 42 3.74 4.08 18.10
N ASP A 43 3.91 2.77 17.94
CA ASP A 43 4.85 2.21 16.97
C ASP A 43 4.49 2.51 15.51
N PHE A 44 3.24 2.91 15.23
CA PHE A 44 2.80 3.25 13.88
C PHE A 44 2.80 4.74 13.57
N LYS A 45 3.25 5.56 14.51
CA LYS A 45 3.52 6.96 14.20
C LYS A 45 4.69 7.01 13.21
N LYS A 46 4.64 7.95 12.29
CA LYS A 46 5.58 8.03 11.16
C LYS A 46 7.04 7.84 11.57
N GLU A 47 7.50 8.58 12.56
CA GLU A 47 8.90 8.55 12.97
C GLU A 47 9.30 7.21 13.57
N ARG A 48 8.40 6.60 14.34
CA ARG A 48 8.65 5.31 14.96
C ARG A 48 8.64 4.20 13.92
N LEU A 49 7.67 4.24 13.02
CA LEU A 49 7.56 3.23 11.95
C LEU A 49 8.77 3.30 11.03
N LEU A 50 9.20 4.50 10.66
CA LEU A 50 10.40 4.71 9.86
C LEU A 50 11.61 4.03 10.50
N LEU A 51 11.84 4.28 11.80
CA LEU A 51 12.98 3.71 12.52
C LEU A 51 12.90 2.18 12.59
N ARG A 52 11.71 1.63 12.84
CA ARG A 52 11.54 0.18 12.90
C ARG A 52 11.78 -0.48 11.54
N CYS A 53 11.32 0.13 10.47
CA CYS A 53 11.59 -0.36 9.12
C CYS A 53 13.09 -0.33 8.81
N LEU A 54 13.76 0.78 9.11
CA LEU A 54 15.20 0.91 8.90
C LEU A 54 15.99 -0.16 9.65
N LYS A 55 15.61 -0.42 10.90
CA LYS A 55 16.25 -1.45 11.72
C LYS A 55 16.16 -2.83 11.09
N GLU A 56 15.09 -3.10 10.36
CA GLU A 56 14.87 -4.39 9.69
C GLU A 56 15.38 -4.41 8.25
N GLY A 57 16.04 -3.35 7.79
CA GLY A 57 16.52 -3.27 6.42
C GLY A 57 15.43 -3.01 5.38
N ILE A 58 14.28 -2.48 5.81
CA ILE A 58 13.14 -2.18 4.96
C ILE A 58 13.10 -0.68 4.70
N GLU A 59 13.00 -0.29 3.43
CA GLU A 59 12.87 1.11 3.05
C GLU A 59 11.46 1.61 3.38
N TYR A 60 11.36 2.82 3.91
CA TYR A 60 10.09 3.48 4.20
C TYR A 60 9.99 4.77 3.42
N ILE A 61 8.91 4.94 2.68
CA ILE A 61 8.63 6.15 1.88
C ILE A 61 7.22 6.62 2.21
N HIS A 62 7.07 7.92 2.49
CA HIS A 62 5.77 8.52 2.76
C HIS A 62 5.25 9.25 1.51
N LEU A 63 4.09 8.85 1.01
CA LEU A 63 3.40 9.46 -0.12
C LEU A 63 1.97 9.88 0.25
N GLY A 64 1.77 10.31 1.50
CA GLY A 64 0.45 10.68 1.99
C GLY A 64 -0.12 11.95 1.34
N ASP A 65 0.72 12.89 0.94
CA ASP A 65 0.25 14.11 0.27
C ASP A 65 -0.33 13.80 -1.11
N GLU A 66 0.28 12.85 -1.81
CA GLU A 66 -0.15 12.46 -3.15
C GLU A 66 -1.27 11.43 -3.14
N LEU A 67 -1.19 10.45 -2.24
CA LEU A 67 -2.06 9.26 -2.27
C LEU A 67 -2.97 9.08 -1.06
N GLY A 68 -2.84 9.93 -0.05
CA GLY A 68 -3.64 9.82 1.17
C GLY A 68 -5.11 10.14 0.97
N GLY A 69 -5.94 9.64 1.89
CA GLY A 69 -7.39 9.85 1.88
C GLY A 69 -7.85 11.19 2.41
N TYR A 70 -9.13 11.28 2.73
CA TYR A 70 -9.78 12.50 3.26
C TYR A 70 -9.68 13.69 2.30
N ARG A 71 -10.08 13.48 1.05
CA ARG A 71 -10.02 14.51 0.02
C ARG A 71 -11.39 15.16 -0.18
N LYS A 72 -11.39 16.48 -0.32
CA LYS A 72 -12.59 17.26 -0.62
C LYS A 72 -13.19 16.79 -1.95
N GLY A 73 -14.49 16.52 -1.97
CA GLY A 73 -15.16 16.00 -3.15
C GLY A 73 -15.03 14.50 -3.36
N GLY A 74 -14.38 13.80 -2.43
CA GLY A 74 -14.21 12.35 -2.46
C GLY A 74 -12.93 11.89 -3.13
N TYR A 75 -12.52 10.67 -2.80
CA TYR A 75 -11.26 10.12 -3.31
C TYR A 75 -11.29 9.86 -4.82
N GLU A 76 -12.45 9.44 -5.35
CA GLU A 76 -12.58 9.18 -6.78
C GLU A 76 -12.24 10.43 -7.61
N LYS A 77 -12.69 11.61 -7.16
CA LYS A 77 -12.32 12.88 -7.79
C LYS A 77 -10.81 13.13 -7.67
N TRP A 78 -10.23 12.81 -6.51
CA TRP A 78 -8.79 12.95 -6.27
C TRP A 78 -7.97 12.14 -7.25
N THR A 79 -8.44 10.97 -7.67
CA THR A 79 -7.72 10.11 -8.63
C THR A 79 -7.48 10.77 -9.98
N LYS A 80 -8.18 11.86 -10.28
CA LYS A 80 -8.01 12.61 -11.53
C LYS A 80 -6.99 13.74 -11.40
N SER A 81 -6.50 14.01 -10.20
CA SER A 81 -5.53 15.08 -9.94
C SER A 81 -4.13 14.74 -10.42
N ASP A 82 -3.33 15.77 -10.71
CA ASP A 82 -1.93 15.59 -11.07
C ASP A 82 -1.12 15.05 -9.90
N ALA A 83 -1.47 15.45 -8.67
CA ALA A 83 -0.79 14.94 -7.47
C ALA A 83 -0.96 13.43 -7.33
N PHE A 84 -2.17 12.91 -7.53
CA PHE A 84 -2.43 11.47 -7.51
C PHE A 84 -1.60 10.75 -8.59
N LYS A 85 -1.62 11.26 -9.80
CA LYS A 85 -0.87 10.66 -10.92
C LYS A 85 0.63 10.63 -10.63
N SER A 86 1.16 11.72 -10.05
CA SER A 86 2.56 11.78 -9.61
C SER A 86 2.87 10.71 -8.56
N GLY A 87 1.99 10.55 -7.59
CA GLY A 87 2.16 9.52 -6.55
C GLY A 87 2.16 8.11 -7.11
N ILE A 88 1.25 7.83 -8.03
CA ILE A 88 1.18 6.53 -8.73
C ILE A 88 2.47 6.27 -9.50
N ASP A 89 2.98 7.26 -10.23
CA ASP A 89 4.23 7.11 -10.98
C ASP A 89 5.43 6.82 -10.06
N LYS A 90 5.47 7.44 -8.89
CA LYS A 90 6.52 7.18 -7.89
C LYS A 90 6.46 5.73 -7.40
N VAL A 91 5.26 5.22 -7.09
CA VAL A 91 5.08 3.82 -6.69
C VAL A 91 5.53 2.89 -7.81
N ALA A 92 5.12 3.16 -9.03
CA ALA A 92 5.48 2.35 -10.19
C ALA A 92 7.00 2.27 -10.39
N LYS A 93 7.71 3.39 -10.25
CA LYS A 93 9.17 3.42 -10.36
C LYS A 93 9.82 2.53 -9.31
N ILE A 94 9.37 2.60 -8.07
CA ILE A 94 9.91 1.77 -6.99
C ILE A 94 9.63 0.29 -7.29
N ALA A 95 8.41 -0.02 -7.71
CA ALA A 95 7.97 -1.39 -7.97
C ALA A 95 8.68 -2.05 -9.15
N ASN A 96 9.29 -1.28 -10.03
CA ASN A 96 10.07 -1.85 -11.14
C ASN A 96 11.32 -2.59 -10.65
N ASN A 97 11.85 -2.24 -9.49
CA ASN A 97 13.10 -2.81 -8.98
C ASN A 97 12.96 -3.48 -7.61
N LYS A 98 11.86 -3.23 -6.89
CA LYS A 98 11.69 -3.70 -5.52
C LYS A 98 10.29 -4.23 -5.30
N ILE A 99 10.16 -5.11 -4.30
CA ILE A 99 8.86 -5.61 -3.86
C ILE A 99 8.26 -4.57 -2.90
N VAL A 100 7.16 -3.96 -3.31
CA VAL A 100 6.53 -2.83 -2.62
C VAL A 100 5.28 -3.27 -1.89
N CYS A 101 5.07 -2.72 -0.69
CA CYS A 101 3.80 -2.80 0.01
C CYS A 101 3.29 -1.39 0.33
N ILE A 102 2.11 -1.09 -0.18
CA ILE A 102 1.41 0.16 0.14
C ILE A 102 0.66 -0.04 1.44
N ILE A 103 0.87 0.84 2.42
CA ILE A 103 0.21 0.72 3.73
C ILE A 103 -0.71 1.90 4.02
N CYS A 104 -1.81 1.61 4.71
CA CYS A 104 -2.74 2.59 5.26
C CYS A 104 -3.23 2.11 6.62
N ALA A 105 -4.11 2.87 7.27
CA ALA A 105 -4.62 2.51 8.60
C ALA A 105 -5.72 1.43 8.56
N GLU A 106 -6.56 1.41 7.53
CA GLU A 106 -7.71 0.51 7.45
C GLU A 106 -7.29 -0.92 7.11
N THR A 107 -7.75 -1.89 7.90
CA THR A 107 -7.45 -3.30 7.68
C THR A 107 -8.09 -3.85 6.41
N LEU A 108 -9.35 -3.46 6.14
CA LEU A 108 -10.13 -4.02 5.05
C LEU A 108 -9.96 -3.17 3.78
N PRO A 109 -9.34 -3.72 2.72
CA PRO A 109 -9.03 -2.93 1.53
C PRO A 109 -10.27 -2.36 0.82
N TRP A 110 -11.40 -3.06 0.87
CA TRP A 110 -12.63 -2.57 0.23
C TRP A 110 -13.26 -1.37 0.96
N LYS A 111 -12.80 -1.04 2.16
CA LYS A 111 -13.22 0.13 2.93
C LYS A 111 -12.20 1.27 2.86
N CYS A 112 -11.15 1.11 2.09
CA CYS A 112 -10.00 2.01 2.08
C CYS A 112 -9.76 2.58 0.67
N HIS A 113 -9.23 3.80 0.63
CA HIS A 113 -8.85 4.44 -0.63
C HIS A 113 -7.74 3.71 -1.38
N ARG A 114 -6.97 2.83 -0.72
CA ARG A 114 -5.93 2.05 -1.40
C ARG A 114 -6.47 1.13 -2.49
N ARG A 115 -7.77 0.81 -2.48
CA ARG A 115 -8.40 0.06 -3.57
C ARG A 115 -8.36 0.86 -4.89
N PHE A 116 -8.50 2.18 -4.83
CA PHE A 116 -8.40 3.05 -6.01
C PHE A 116 -6.96 3.11 -6.52
N ILE A 117 -5.99 3.13 -5.60
CA ILE A 117 -4.57 3.09 -5.94
C ILE A 117 -4.26 1.76 -6.64
N GLY A 118 -4.71 0.65 -6.07
CA GLY A 118 -4.53 -0.69 -6.64
C GLY A 118 -5.16 -0.82 -8.01
N LYS A 119 -6.37 -0.31 -8.18
CA LYS A 119 -7.07 -0.33 -9.47
C LYS A 119 -6.28 0.41 -10.55
N LYS A 120 -5.73 1.58 -10.20
CA LYS A 120 -4.90 2.34 -11.16
C LYS A 120 -3.64 1.60 -11.55
N LEU A 121 -2.95 1.01 -10.57
CA LEU A 121 -1.75 0.22 -10.82
C LEU A 121 -2.04 -1.01 -11.68
N LEU A 122 -3.19 -1.65 -11.45
CA LEU A 122 -3.62 -2.78 -12.29
C LEU A 122 -3.76 -2.36 -13.75
N THR A 123 -4.31 -1.18 -14.02
CA THR A 123 -4.44 -0.68 -15.41
C THR A 123 -3.09 -0.43 -16.07
N MET A 124 -2.04 -0.27 -15.27
CA MET A 124 -0.67 -0.04 -15.74
C MET A 124 0.11 -1.35 -15.91
N GLY A 125 -0.52 -2.50 -15.69
CA GLY A 125 0.10 -3.80 -15.89
C GLY A 125 0.67 -4.44 -14.63
N TYR A 126 0.41 -3.87 -13.46
CA TYR A 126 0.87 -4.46 -12.20
C TYR A 126 -0.17 -5.44 -11.66
N ARG A 127 0.30 -6.51 -11.04
CA ARG A 127 -0.54 -7.39 -10.26
C ARG A 127 -0.60 -6.83 -8.84
N VAL A 128 -1.81 -6.61 -8.32
CA VAL A 128 -2.00 -6.01 -6.99
C VAL A 128 -2.70 -7.01 -6.08
N ILE A 129 -2.09 -7.31 -4.93
CA ILE A 129 -2.63 -8.22 -3.93
C ILE A 129 -2.78 -7.47 -2.61
N HIS A 130 -4.01 -7.43 -2.09
CA HIS A 130 -4.31 -6.81 -0.81
C HIS A 130 -4.15 -7.84 0.30
N ILE A 131 -3.17 -7.64 1.17
CA ILE A 131 -2.92 -8.51 2.32
C ILE A 131 -3.89 -8.14 3.44
N ILE A 132 -4.60 -9.12 3.96
CA ILE A 132 -5.48 -8.94 5.14
C ILE A 132 -4.70 -9.32 6.41
N ASP A 133 -4.09 -10.50 6.41
CA ASP A 133 -3.25 -10.99 7.49
C ASP A 133 -2.23 -11.98 6.91
N GLU A 134 -1.50 -12.68 7.77
CA GLU A 134 -0.46 -13.63 7.38
C GLU A 134 -0.96 -14.73 6.44
N LYS A 135 -2.24 -15.10 6.54
CA LYS A 135 -2.82 -16.25 5.82
C LYS A 135 -3.85 -15.85 4.78
N HIS A 136 -4.31 -14.60 4.77
CA HIS A 136 -5.41 -14.17 3.91
C HIS A 136 -5.03 -12.98 3.07
N THR A 137 -5.31 -13.10 1.77
CA THR A 137 -5.18 -11.99 0.81
C THR A 137 -6.51 -11.80 0.09
N TRP A 138 -6.67 -10.66 -0.54
CA TRP A 138 -7.89 -10.33 -1.25
C TRP A 138 -7.56 -9.63 -2.56
N VAL A 139 -8.29 -10.02 -3.60
CA VAL A 139 -8.26 -9.37 -4.91
C VAL A 139 -9.71 -9.05 -5.26
N PRO A 140 -10.03 -7.82 -5.68
CA PRO A 140 -11.40 -7.49 -6.07
C PRO A 140 -11.94 -8.47 -7.10
N LYS A 141 -13.19 -8.90 -6.92
CA LYS A 141 -13.80 -9.93 -7.75
C LYS A 141 -13.79 -9.59 -9.24
N ASN A 142 -14.00 -8.31 -9.57
CA ASN A 142 -13.98 -7.82 -10.95
C ASN A 142 -12.58 -7.68 -11.54
N GLU A 143 -11.53 -7.84 -10.73
CA GLU A 143 -10.14 -7.73 -11.15
C GLU A 143 -9.41 -9.07 -11.20
N SER A 144 -9.92 -10.09 -10.52
CA SER A 144 -9.22 -11.36 -10.38
C SER A 144 -8.95 -12.04 -11.74
N SER A 145 -9.89 -11.99 -12.66
CA SER A 145 -9.69 -12.56 -14.00
C SER A 145 -8.61 -11.83 -14.79
N LYS A 146 -8.53 -10.50 -14.65
CA LYS A 146 -7.48 -9.69 -15.29
C LYS A 146 -6.11 -10.06 -14.73
N GLN A 147 -6.01 -10.23 -13.43
CA GLN A 147 -4.74 -10.61 -12.79
C GLN A 147 -4.34 -12.04 -13.15
N MET A 148 -5.28 -12.93 -13.28
CA MET A 148 -5.03 -14.31 -13.72
C MET A 148 -4.47 -14.37 -15.14
N ALA A 149 -4.85 -13.45 -16.00
CA ALA A 149 -4.35 -13.38 -17.38
C ALA A 149 -2.86 -13.08 -17.45
N PHE A 150 -2.25 -12.57 -16.37
CA PHE A 150 -0.81 -12.26 -16.31
C PHE A 150 0.03 -13.43 -15.79
N LYS A 151 -0.56 -14.56 -15.52
CA LYS A 151 0.19 -15.74 -15.04
C LYS A 151 0.90 -16.47 -16.18
#